data_3fe9942277903359a4c3d2ee19ff8483
#
_entry.id   3fe9942277903359a4c3d2ee19ff8483
#
_cell.length_a   1.000
_cell.length_b   1.000
_cell.length_c   1.000
_cell.angle_alpha   90.00
_cell.angle_beta   90.00
_cell.angle_gamma   90.00
#
_symmetry.space_group_name_H-M   'P 1'
#
loop_
_entity.id
_entity.type
_entity.pdbx_description
1 polymer ?
#
loop_
_entity_poly.entity_id
_entity_poly.type
_entity_poly.pdbx_seq_one_letter_code
_entity_poly.pdbx_strand_id
1 'polypeptide(L)'
;TAAAVLCSCSNQPKYIIDGDIAGLEGTVYLYQGDSLIDSAAVKAGKFQFRGNAGAPAVHYLLDSREGQPQAFAMQFILEPGNISIKSDAEDAQVRHTTGTPANDASDAYSVASRTLIKEYRDQATTDERREAIEKEFEQLTLTTIDNNRDNFFGVVLMPNRAYELSGQETLDEIAKFSPEMQQTKELTELKTSAEQKLKTDVGQPYIDIVQNNAEGQPVSLKSVIDNPANKYTLVDFWASWCGPCMGEVP
;
A
#
# COMPACT_ATOMS: atom_id res chain seq x y z
N THR A 1 47.28 -27.61 11.38
CA THR A 1 45.78 -27.64 11.36
C THR A 1 45.31 -26.50 10.44
N ALA A 2 45.01 -26.83 9.16
CA ALA A 2 44.42 -25.90 8.21
C ALA A 2 42.91 -25.79 8.52
N ALA A 3 42.47 -24.59 8.88
CA ALA A 3 41.05 -24.28 8.98
C ALA A 3 40.49 -24.08 7.56
N ALA A 4 39.63 -24.99 7.13
CA ALA A 4 38.86 -24.82 5.91
C ALA A 4 37.78 -23.75 6.18
N VAL A 5 37.93 -22.58 5.57
CA VAL A 5 36.89 -21.58 5.48
C VAL A 5 35.84 -22.14 4.50
N LEU A 6 34.76 -22.68 5.05
CA LEU A 6 33.56 -22.99 4.27
C LEU A 6 32.93 -21.66 3.82
N CYS A 7 33.23 -21.24 2.59
CA CYS A 7 32.44 -20.22 1.89
C CYS A 7 31.04 -20.81 1.70
N SER A 8 30.12 -20.47 2.60
CA SER A 8 28.70 -20.70 2.39
C SER A 8 28.29 -19.80 1.22
N CYS A 9 28.20 -20.36 0.02
CA CYS A 9 27.46 -19.73 -1.07
C CYS A 9 26.00 -19.68 -0.62
N SER A 10 25.55 -18.55 -0.07
CA SER A 10 24.14 -18.33 0.20
C SER A 10 23.41 -18.38 -1.13
N ASN A 11 22.61 -19.42 -1.31
CA ASN A 11 21.78 -19.63 -2.51
C ASN A 11 20.53 -18.72 -2.40
N GLN A 12 20.77 -17.43 -2.13
CA GLN A 12 19.67 -16.45 -2.06
C GLN A 12 19.08 -16.26 -3.46
N PRO A 13 17.76 -16.21 -3.57
CA PRO A 13 17.09 -15.88 -4.83
C PRO A 13 17.60 -14.54 -5.35
N LYS A 14 17.74 -14.40 -6.65
CA LYS A 14 18.28 -13.20 -7.29
C LYS A 14 17.18 -12.43 -8.01
N TYR A 15 17.36 -11.12 -8.12
CA TYR A 15 16.58 -10.27 -9.02
C TYR A 15 17.47 -9.64 -10.08
N ILE A 16 16.86 -9.33 -11.22
CA ILE A 16 17.38 -8.44 -12.25
C ILE A 16 16.25 -7.45 -12.57
N ILE A 17 16.54 -6.15 -12.54
CA ILE A 17 15.63 -5.11 -12.99
C ILE A 17 16.20 -4.52 -14.27
N ASP A 18 15.49 -4.66 -15.37
CA ASP A 18 15.80 -4.04 -16.66
C ASP A 18 14.83 -2.87 -16.91
N GLY A 19 15.35 -1.64 -16.90
CA GLY A 19 14.60 -0.42 -17.15
C GLY A 19 14.82 0.14 -18.55
N ASP A 20 13.74 0.63 -19.17
CA ASP A 20 13.75 1.38 -20.43
C ASP A 20 12.67 2.46 -20.36
N ILE A 21 13.02 3.62 -19.82
CA ILE A 21 12.11 4.72 -19.52
C ILE A 21 12.40 5.91 -20.45
N ALA A 22 11.44 6.25 -21.27
CA ALA A 22 11.56 7.35 -22.22
C ALA A 22 11.87 8.67 -21.51
N GLY A 23 12.91 9.37 -21.95
CA GLY A 23 13.32 10.67 -21.43
C GLY A 23 14.01 10.65 -20.07
N LEU A 24 14.23 9.48 -19.45
CA LEU A 24 14.98 9.38 -18.22
C LEU A 24 16.48 9.49 -18.52
N GLU A 25 17.20 10.31 -17.76
CA GLU A 25 18.63 10.57 -17.88
C GLU A 25 19.30 10.62 -16.50
N GLY A 26 20.63 10.64 -16.47
CA GLY A 26 21.42 10.81 -15.25
C GLY A 26 21.57 9.52 -14.45
N THR A 27 21.07 9.50 -13.23
CA THR A 27 21.17 8.36 -12.30
C THR A 27 19.79 8.05 -11.73
N VAL A 28 19.45 6.77 -11.68
CA VAL A 28 18.26 6.28 -10.98
C VAL A 28 18.66 5.58 -9.69
N TYR A 29 17.90 5.80 -8.65
CA TYR A 29 18.14 5.32 -7.30
C TYR A 29 17.04 4.34 -6.88
N LEU A 30 17.44 3.20 -6.32
CA LEU A 30 16.54 2.17 -5.79
C LEU A 30 16.42 2.34 -4.28
N TYR A 31 15.20 2.49 -3.79
CA TYR A 31 14.87 2.68 -2.38
C TYR A 31 13.94 1.60 -1.85
N GLN A 32 14.09 1.27 -0.56
CA GLN A 32 13.09 0.56 0.24
C GLN A 32 12.74 1.44 1.45
N GLY A 33 11.53 1.96 1.49
CA GLY A 33 11.19 3.06 2.41
C GLY A 33 12.15 4.24 2.21
N ASP A 34 12.76 4.73 3.27
CA ASP A 34 13.73 5.83 3.24
C ASP A 34 15.18 5.36 2.99
N SER A 35 15.40 4.05 2.87
CA SER A 35 16.74 3.49 2.72
C SER A 35 17.15 3.37 1.26
N LEU A 36 18.24 4.04 0.87
CA LEU A 36 18.87 3.85 -0.43
C LEU A 36 19.53 2.46 -0.49
N ILE A 37 19.10 1.63 -1.44
CA ILE A 37 19.60 0.27 -1.65
C ILE A 37 20.71 0.26 -2.69
N ASP A 38 20.50 0.93 -3.84
CA ASP A 38 21.44 0.91 -4.96
C ASP A 38 21.21 2.12 -5.88
N SER A 39 22.11 2.31 -6.86
CA SER A 39 21.96 3.32 -7.89
C SER A 39 22.53 2.83 -9.22
N ALA A 40 21.93 3.27 -10.32
CA ALA A 40 22.36 2.90 -11.66
C ALA A 40 22.42 4.12 -12.58
N ALA A 41 23.46 4.22 -13.41
CA ALA A 41 23.54 5.22 -14.45
C ALA A 41 22.56 4.91 -15.58
N VAL A 42 21.82 5.93 -16.02
CA VAL A 42 20.88 5.83 -17.13
C VAL A 42 21.60 6.19 -18.44
N LYS A 43 21.41 5.37 -19.46
CA LYS A 43 21.95 5.62 -20.81
C LYS A 43 20.83 5.48 -21.84
N ALA A 44 20.41 6.58 -22.44
CA ALA A 44 19.29 6.61 -23.38
C ALA A 44 18.02 5.92 -22.83
N GLY A 45 17.63 6.28 -21.60
CA GLY A 45 16.49 5.72 -20.90
C GLY A 45 16.72 4.36 -20.25
N LYS A 46 17.84 3.69 -20.53
CA LYS A 46 18.11 2.31 -20.08
C LYS A 46 18.97 2.28 -18.83
N PHE A 47 18.59 1.39 -17.90
CA PHE A 47 19.33 1.10 -16.68
C PHE A 47 19.12 -0.35 -16.24
N GLN A 48 19.98 -0.84 -15.35
CA GLN A 48 19.85 -2.19 -14.81
C GLN A 48 20.30 -2.24 -13.36
N PHE A 49 19.55 -2.97 -12.54
CA PHE A 49 19.97 -3.40 -11.19
C PHE A 49 20.06 -4.92 -11.13
N ARG A 50 20.93 -5.42 -10.26
CA ARG A 50 21.09 -6.85 -9.98
C ARG A 50 21.43 -7.05 -8.52
N GLY A 51 20.74 -7.98 -7.87
CA GLY A 51 21.00 -8.24 -6.45
C GLY A 51 20.40 -9.54 -5.97
N ASN A 52 20.49 -9.74 -4.66
CA ASN A 52 19.80 -10.82 -3.98
C ASN A 52 18.42 -10.29 -3.53
N ALA A 53 17.39 -11.05 -3.85
CA ALA A 53 16.05 -10.74 -3.40
C ALA A 53 15.85 -11.26 -1.97
N GLY A 54 15.29 -10.41 -1.11
CA GLY A 54 14.69 -10.82 0.16
C GLY A 54 13.25 -11.31 -0.04
N ALA A 55 12.44 -11.22 1.02
CA ALA A 55 11.00 -11.34 0.88
C ALA A 55 10.46 -10.25 -0.06
N PRO A 56 9.39 -10.52 -0.84
CA PRO A 56 8.77 -9.51 -1.68
C PRO A 56 8.41 -8.26 -0.89
N ALA A 57 8.69 -7.09 -1.47
CA ALA A 57 8.39 -5.80 -0.83
C ALA A 57 8.22 -4.69 -1.86
N VAL A 58 7.48 -3.65 -1.50
CA VAL A 58 7.38 -2.43 -2.31
C VAL A 58 8.71 -1.67 -2.28
N HIS A 59 9.20 -1.33 -3.45
CA HIS A 59 10.38 -0.51 -3.66
C HIS A 59 10.06 0.68 -4.55
N TYR A 60 10.94 1.67 -4.50
CA TYR A 60 10.80 2.91 -5.27
C TYR A 60 12.02 3.14 -6.15
N LEU A 61 11.78 3.63 -7.36
CA LEU A 61 12.80 4.18 -8.23
C LEU A 61 12.60 5.68 -8.32
N LEU A 62 13.68 6.44 -8.05
CA LEU A 62 13.70 7.90 -8.05
C LEU A 62 14.87 8.39 -8.91
N ASP A 63 14.72 9.55 -9.57
CA ASP A 63 15.80 10.22 -10.32
C ASP A 63 16.60 11.20 -9.47
N SER A 64 16.28 11.34 -8.20
CA SER A 64 16.92 12.25 -7.27
C SER A 64 17.10 11.64 -5.89
N ARG A 65 18.03 12.19 -5.10
CA ARG A 65 18.20 11.89 -3.68
C ARG A 65 17.32 12.79 -2.83
N GLU A 66 17.14 12.40 -1.58
CA GLU A 66 16.46 13.21 -0.57
C GLU A 66 16.94 14.67 -0.57
N GLY A 67 15.99 15.62 -0.54
CA GLY A 67 16.26 17.06 -0.56
C GLY A 67 16.57 17.66 -1.94
N GLN A 68 16.53 16.88 -3.01
CA GLN A 68 16.71 17.36 -4.39
C GLN A 68 15.38 17.38 -5.15
N PRO A 69 15.23 18.25 -6.18
CA PRO A 69 14.05 18.21 -7.06
C PRO A 69 13.91 16.84 -7.70
N GLN A 70 12.69 16.31 -7.69
CA GLN A 70 12.34 14.99 -8.23
C GLN A 70 11.39 15.15 -9.41
N ALA A 71 11.78 14.65 -10.58
CA ALA A 71 10.97 14.63 -11.78
C ALA A 71 10.42 13.23 -12.10
N PHE A 72 11.09 12.19 -11.61
CA PHE A 72 10.69 10.80 -11.81
C PHE A 72 10.58 10.07 -10.47
N ALA A 73 9.42 9.45 -10.25
CA ALA A 73 9.19 8.50 -9.17
C ALA A 73 8.27 7.38 -9.66
N MET A 74 8.55 6.17 -9.26
CA MET A 74 7.63 5.05 -9.41
C MET A 74 7.84 4.02 -8.30
N GLN A 75 6.78 3.29 -8.00
CA GLN A 75 6.83 2.13 -7.12
C GLN A 75 6.67 0.84 -7.92
N PHE A 76 7.25 -0.24 -7.43
CA PHE A 76 7.12 -1.58 -7.97
C PHE A 76 7.37 -2.61 -6.85
N ILE A 77 7.11 -3.88 -7.14
CA ILE A 77 7.37 -4.96 -6.17
C ILE A 77 8.71 -5.59 -6.53
N LEU A 78 9.68 -5.51 -5.61
CA LEU A 78 10.93 -6.24 -5.76
C LEU A 78 10.75 -7.63 -5.19
N GLU A 79 10.84 -8.61 -6.06
CA GLU A 79 10.76 -10.05 -5.78
C GLU A 79 11.77 -10.80 -6.65
N PRO A 80 12.06 -12.09 -6.37
CA PRO A 80 12.95 -12.88 -7.20
C PRO A 80 12.49 -12.97 -8.65
N GLY A 81 13.42 -12.82 -9.59
CA GLY A 81 13.14 -12.97 -11.04
C GLY A 81 13.67 -11.83 -11.88
N ASN A 82 13.19 -11.75 -13.11
CA ASN A 82 13.55 -10.72 -14.07
C ASN A 82 12.41 -9.71 -14.17
N ILE A 83 12.60 -8.54 -13.60
CA ILE A 83 11.63 -7.45 -13.59
C ILE A 83 11.93 -6.52 -14.76
N SER A 84 10.96 -6.27 -15.62
CA SER A 84 11.06 -5.35 -16.75
C SER A 84 10.22 -4.09 -16.44
N ILE A 85 10.84 -2.92 -16.51
CA ILE A 85 10.17 -1.63 -16.32
C ILE A 85 10.31 -0.82 -17.60
N LYS A 86 9.18 -0.50 -18.25
CA LYS A 86 9.19 0.20 -19.55
C LYS A 86 8.14 1.29 -19.62
N SER A 87 8.46 2.37 -20.32
CA SER A 87 7.42 3.31 -20.77
C SER A 87 6.52 2.64 -21.79
N ASP A 88 5.22 3.00 -21.75
CA ASP A 88 4.27 2.65 -22.80
C ASP A 88 4.67 3.31 -24.13
N ALA A 89 4.34 2.65 -25.24
CA ALA A 89 4.72 3.13 -26.58
C ALA A 89 3.91 4.34 -27.04
N GLU A 90 2.67 4.47 -26.56
CA GLU A 90 1.74 5.53 -26.96
C GLU A 90 1.75 6.70 -25.96
N ASP A 91 2.00 6.40 -24.67
CA ASP A 91 2.05 7.39 -23.58
C ASP A 91 3.28 7.16 -22.69
N ALA A 92 4.33 7.92 -22.92
CA ALA A 92 5.58 7.79 -22.15
C ALA A 92 5.44 8.08 -20.64
N GLN A 93 4.33 8.65 -20.18
CA GLN A 93 4.06 8.82 -18.76
C GLN A 93 3.49 7.55 -18.12
N VAL A 94 2.91 6.68 -18.93
CA VAL A 94 2.46 5.35 -18.52
C VAL A 94 3.65 4.41 -18.47
N ARG A 95 3.75 3.63 -17.42
CA ARG A 95 4.85 2.69 -17.21
C ARG A 95 4.30 1.32 -16.88
N HIS A 96 4.91 0.30 -17.47
CA HIS A 96 4.59 -1.10 -17.26
C HIS A 96 5.70 -1.76 -16.46
N THR A 97 5.33 -2.49 -15.42
CA THR A 97 6.28 -3.31 -14.65
C THR A 97 5.83 -4.76 -14.73
N THR A 98 6.62 -5.60 -15.35
CA THR A 98 6.25 -6.98 -15.69
C THR A 98 7.42 -7.96 -15.48
N GLY A 99 7.15 -9.24 -15.65
CA GLY A 99 8.15 -10.32 -15.68
C GLY A 99 8.25 -11.10 -14.37
N THR A 100 7.46 -10.75 -13.36
CA THR A 100 7.30 -11.52 -12.13
C THR A 100 5.84 -11.51 -11.67
N PRO A 101 5.36 -12.52 -10.93
CA PRO A 101 3.93 -12.68 -10.66
C PRO A 101 3.25 -11.47 -10.03
N ALA A 102 3.87 -10.85 -9.02
CA ALA A 102 3.27 -9.71 -8.36
C ALA A 102 3.28 -8.44 -9.23
N ASN A 103 4.34 -8.24 -10.04
CA ASN A 103 4.42 -7.12 -10.98
C ASN A 103 3.46 -7.29 -12.17
N ASP A 104 3.32 -8.50 -12.72
CA ASP A 104 2.37 -8.78 -13.81
C ASP A 104 0.93 -8.52 -13.35
N ALA A 105 0.58 -8.95 -12.13
CA ALA A 105 -0.73 -8.70 -11.54
C ALA A 105 -0.96 -7.19 -11.27
N SER A 106 0.06 -6.49 -10.77
CA SER A 106 0.03 -5.04 -10.54
C SER A 106 -0.15 -4.25 -11.82
N ASP A 107 0.55 -4.63 -12.89
CA ASP A 107 0.45 -3.99 -14.20
C ASP A 107 -0.95 -4.18 -14.81
N ALA A 108 -1.46 -5.41 -14.81
CA ALA A 108 -2.80 -5.72 -15.29
C ALA A 108 -3.89 -4.93 -14.54
N TYR A 109 -3.78 -4.85 -13.21
CA TYR A 109 -4.68 -4.04 -12.39
C TYR A 109 -4.57 -2.55 -12.72
N SER A 110 -3.34 -2.05 -12.90
CA SER A 110 -3.09 -0.64 -13.25
C SER A 110 -3.66 -0.26 -14.61
N VAL A 111 -3.58 -1.14 -15.60
CA VAL A 111 -4.18 -0.92 -16.93
C VAL A 111 -5.70 -0.87 -16.83
N ALA A 112 -6.33 -1.84 -16.16
CA ALA A 112 -7.78 -1.90 -16.01
C ALA A 112 -8.33 -0.71 -15.20
N SER A 113 -7.72 -0.41 -14.06
CA SER A 113 -8.13 0.70 -13.19
C SER A 113 -7.97 2.07 -13.85
N ARG A 114 -6.93 2.27 -14.66
CA ARG A 114 -6.70 3.52 -15.40
C ARG A 114 -7.81 3.81 -16.39
N THR A 115 -8.34 2.79 -17.05
CA THR A 115 -9.47 2.92 -17.96
C THR A 115 -10.72 3.42 -17.21
N LEU A 116 -11.05 2.81 -16.09
CA LEU A 116 -12.17 3.22 -15.23
C LEU A 116 -11.98 4.66 -14.69
N ILE A 117 -10.78 4.97 -14.20
CA ILE A 117 -10.46 6.31 -13.68
C ILE A 117 -10.55 7.38 -14.78
N LYS A 118 -10.10 7.08 -15.98
CA LYS A 118 -10.19 8.02 -17.12
C LYS A 118 -11.65 8.32 -17.46
N GLU A 119 -12.49 7.31 -17.53
CA GLU A 119 -13.93 7.47 -17.79
C GLU A 119 -14.62 8.21 -16.62
N TYR A 120 -14.31 7.87 -15.36
CA TYR A 120 -14.86 8.54 -14.19
C TYR A 120 -14.59 10.05 -14.17
N ARG A 121 -13.39 10.46 -14.62
CA ARG A 121 -12.95 11.87 -14.64
C ARG A 121 -13.45 12.63 -15.87
N ASP A 122 -14.01 11.97 -16.85
CA ASP A 122 -14.57 12.64 -18.03
C ASP A 122 -15.79 13.49 -17.60
N GLN A 123 -15.80 14.73 -18.02
CA GLN A 123 -16.90 15.66 -17.72
C GLN A 123 -18.24 15.23 -18.35
N ALA A 124 -18.20 14.44 -19.42
CA ALA A 124 -19.39 13.90 -20.08
C ALA A 124 -19.99 12.70 -19.34
N THR A 125 -19.30 12.09 -18.37
CA THR A 125 -19.78 10.93 -17.63
C THR A 125 -20.89 11.35 -16.66
N THR A 126 -22.05 10.68 -16.74
CA THR A 126 -23.20 10.94 -15.86
C THR A 126 -22.95 10.41 -14.45
N ASP A 127 -23.71 10.90 -13.48
CA ASP A 127 -23.57 10.45 -12.08
C ASP A 127 -23.93 8.96 -11.93
N GLU A 128 -24.95 8.46 -12.65
CA GLU A 128 -25.30 7.04 -12.66
C GLU A 128 -24.16 6.17 -13.22
N ARG A 129 -23.42 6.69 -14.24
CA ARG A 129 -22.26 5.97 -14.78
C ARG A 129 -21.08 6.01 -13.80
N ARG A 130 -20.87 7.11 -13.08
CA ARG A 130 -19.85 7.19 -12.01
C ARG A 130 -20.12 6.18 -10.91
N GLU A 131 -21.37 6.06 -10.44
CA GLU A 131 -21.73 5.03 -9.45
C GLU A 131 -21.50 3.60 -9.97
N ALA A 132 -21.73 3.36 -11.26
CA ALA A 132 -21.44 2.07 -11.88
C ALA A 132 -19.93 1.80 -11.94
N ILE A 133 -19.12 2.82 -12.29
CA ILE A 133 -17.65 2.72 -12.32
C ILE A 133 -17.08 2.43 -10.92
N GLU A 134 -17.62 3.02 -9.87
CA GLU A 134 -17.20 2.74 -8.48
C GLU A 134 -17.40 1.26 -8.15
N LYS A 135 -18.55 0.69 -8.51
CA LYS A 135 -18.81 -0.75 -8.33
C LYS A 135 -17.91 -1.64 -9.20
N GLU A 136 -17.65 -1.23 -10.43
CA GLU A 136 -16.72 -1.93 -11.32
C GLU A 136 -15.30 -1.91 -10.75
N PHE A 137 -14.87 -0.79 -10.18
CA PHE A 137 -13.56 -0.64 -9.54
C PHE A 137 -13.45 -1.48 -8.26
N GLU A 138 -14.49 -1.50 -7.43
CA GLU A 138 -14.57 -2.38 -6.27
C GLU A 138 -14.46 -3.85 -6.70
N GLN A 139 -15.26 -4.26 -7.69
CA GLN A 139 -15.23 -5.64 -8.19
C GLN A 139 -13.87 -6.01 -8.80
N LEU A 140 -13.23 -5.09 -9.53
CA LEU A 140 -11.87 -5.28 -10.05
C LEU A 140 -10.88 -5.53 -8.90
N THR A 141 -10.96 -4.72 -7.83
CA THR A 141 -10.09 -4.86 -6.67
C THR A 141 -10.29 -6.20 -5.96
N LEU A 142 -11.56 -6.58 -5.69
CA LEU A 142 -11.89 -7.85 -5.04
C LEU A 142 -11.41 -9.05 -5.86
N THR A 143 -11.70 -9.04 -7.15
CA THR A 143 -11.27 -10.11 -8.06
C THR A 143 -9.76 -10.20 -8.14
N THR A 144 -9.06 -9.06 -8.14
CA THR A 144 -7.60 -9.03 -8.17
C THR A 144 -7.01 -9.58 -6.88
N ILE A 145 -7.56 -9.24 -5.71
CA ILE A 145 -7.14 -9.83 -4.43
C ILE A 145 -7.35 -11.34 -4.46
N ASP A 146 -8.52 -11.82 -4.87
CA ASP A 146 -8.85 -13.24 -4.87
C ASP A 146 -7.94 -14.07 -5.81
N ASN A 147 -7.58 -13.51 -6.95
CA ASN A 147 -6.66 -14.15 -7.90
C ASN A 147 -5.19 -14.09 -7.48
N ASN A 148 -4.86 -13.33 -6.44
CA ASN A 148 -3.49 -13.08 -5.99
C ASN A 148 -3.29 -13.37 -4.50
N ARG A 149 -4.02 -14.38 -3.96
CA ARG A 149 -3.89 -14.82 -2.56
C ARG A 149 -2.55 -15.51 -2.26
N ASP A 150 -1.80 -15.87 -3.26
CA ASP A 150 -0.51 -16.56 -3.20
C ASP A 150 0.67 -15.69 -3.62
N ASN A 151 0.44 -14.43 -4.00
CA ASN A 151 1.50 -13.47 -4.32
C ASN A 151 1.35 -12.13 -3.61
N PHE A 152 2.44 -11.36 -3.59
CA PHE A 152 2.54 -10.15 -2.80
C PHE A 152 1.66 -8.99 -3.30
N PHE A 153 1.19 -8.99 -4.55
CA PHE A 153 0.30 -7.92 -5.01
C PHE A 153 -1.09 -7.99 -4.33
N GLY A 154 -1.59 -9.20 -4.08
CA GLY A 154 -2.79 -9.35 -3.26
C GLY A 154 -2.64 -8.75 -1.86
N VAL A 155 -1.45 -8.93 -1.25
CA VAL A 155 -1.11 -8.34 0.05
C VAL A 155 -1.11 -6.80 -0.02
N VAL A 156 -0.56 -6.22 -1.09
CA VAL A 156 -0.51 -4.76 -1.31
C VAL A 156 -1.90 -4.13 -1.40
N LEU A 157 -2.89 -4.85 -1.93
CA LEU A 157 -4.26 -4.35 -2.07
C LEU A 157 -5.10 -4.47 -0.79
N MET A 158 -4.74 -5.38 0.13
CA MET A 158 -5.54 -5.68 1.33
C MET A 158 -5.81 -4.50 2.26
N PRO A 159 -4.87 -3.56 2.54
CA PRO A 159 -5.15 -2.42 3.42
C PRO A 159 -6.33 -1.56 2.94
N ASN A 160 -6.45 -1.33 1.62
CA ASN A 160 -7.56 -0.56 1.05
C ASN A 160 -8.90 -1.30 1.28
N ARG A 161 -8.93 -2.61 1.06
CA ARG A 161 -10.12 -3.42 1.33
C ARG A 161 -10.49 -3.45 2.81
N ALA A 162 -9.50 -3.61 3.70
CA ALA A 162 -9.70 -3.70 5.14
C ALA A 162 -10.28 -2.41 5.77
N TYR A 163 -10.15 -1.27 5.09
CA TYR A 163 -10.74 0.00 5.54
C TYR A 163 -12.27 -0.10 5.65
N GLU A 164 -12.92 -0.83 4.76
CA GLU A 164 -14.37 -1.00 4.71
C GLU A 164 -14.90 -2.17 5.56
N LEU A 165 -14.01 -3.04 6.04
CA LEU A 165 -14.35 -4.26 6.75
C LEU A 165 -14.33 -4.05 8.28
N SER A 166 -15.14 -4.83 9.00
CA SER A 166 -15.00 -5.02 10.44
C SER A 166 -13.68 -5.73 10.79
N GLY A 167 -13.33 -5.74 12.07
CA GLY A 167 -12.15 -6.49 12.53
C GLY A 167 -12.23 -7.98 12.18
N GLN A 168 -13.40 -8.62 12.37
CA GLN A 168 -13.58 -10.04 12.07
C GLN A 168 -13.51 -10.33 10.57
N GLU A 169 -14.20 -9.54 9.74
CA GLU A 169 -14.14 -9.71 8.29
C GLU A 169 -12.72 -9.55 7.75
N THR A 170 -11.94 -8.60 8.30
CA THR A 170 -10.53 -8.44 7.93
C THR A 170 -9.70 -9.69 8.27
N LEU A 171 -9.90 -10.28 9.45
CA LEU A 171 -9.23 -11.53 9.83
C LEU A 171 -9.62 -12.70 8.92
N ASP A 172 -10.91 -12.80 8.57
CA ASP A 172 -11.42 -13.82 7.66
C ASP A 172 -10.82 -13.67 6.24
N GLU A 173 -10.66 -12.43 5.77
CA GLU A 173 -9.99 -12.15 4.49
C GLU A 173 -8.50 -12.50 4.52
N ILE A 174 -7.78 -12.15 5.60
CA ILE A 174 -6.36 -12.51 5.77
C ILE A 174 -6.19 -14.03 5.78
N ALA A 175 -7.09 -14.77 6.41
CA ALA A 175 -7.03 -16.23 6.49
C ALA A 175 -7.12 -16.94 5.12
N LYS A 176 -7.63 -16.26 4.08
CA LYS A 176 -7.70 -16.79 2.71
C LYS A 176 -6.37 -16.74 1.95
N PHE A 177 -5.41 -15.96 2.42
CA PHE A 177 -4.08 -15.89 1.82
C PHE A 177 -3.28 -17.18 2.07
N SER A 178 -2.31 -17.45 1.19
CA SER A 178 -1.38 -18.56 1.41
C SER A 178 -0.62 -18.40 2.73
N PRO A 179 -0.16 -19.49 3.36
CA PRO A 179 0.61 -19.41 4.61
C PRO A 179 1.85 -18.53 4.52
N GLU A 180 2.48 -18.45 3.34
CA GLU A 180 3.63 -17.57 3.08
C GLU A 180 3.21 -16.09 3.11
N MET A 181 2.14 -15.74 2.42
CA MET A 181 1.64 -14.35 2.38
C MET A 181 1.13 -13.89 3.73
N GLN A 182 0.48 -14.75 4.53
CA GLN A 182 0.04 -14.42 5.89
C GLN A 182 1.19 -14.06 6.84
N GLN A 183 2.44 -14.44 6.51
CA GLN A 183 3.65 -14.14 7.29
C GLN A 183 4.32 -12.82 6.88
N THR A 184 3.83 -12.15 5.83
CA THR A 184 4.35 -10.86 5.43
C THR A 184 4.14 -9.83 6.53
N LYS A 185 5.03 -8.85 6.59
CA LYS A 185 4.94 -7.75 7.57
C LYS A 185 3.59 -7.06 7.48
N GLU A 186 3.16 -6.77 6.26
CA GLU A 186 1.93 -6.02 5.94
C GLU A 186 0.68 -6.74 6.46
N LEU A 187 0.53 -8.05 6.19
CA LEU A 187 -0.62 -8.81 6.69
C LEU A 187 -0.52 -9.07 8.19
N THR A 188 0.68 -9.21 8.76
CA THR A 188 0.87 -9.34 10.22
C THR A 188 0.46 -8.05 10.94
N GLU A 189 0.84 -6.89 10.43
CA GLU A 189 0.45 -5.58 10.97
C GLU A 189 -1.06 -5.35 10.80
N LEU A 190 -1.61 -5.68 9.62
CA LEU A 190 -3.05 -5.59 9.37
C LEU A 190 -3.85 -6.50 10.29
N LYS A 191 -3.40 -7.72 10.53
CA LYS A 191 -3.99 -8.65 11.49
C LYS A 191 -4.03 -8.07 12.90
N THR A 192 -2.91 -7.48 13.35
CA THR A 192 -2.82 -6.82 14.66
C THR A 192 -3.82 -5.67 14.77
N SER A 193 -3.94 -4.84 13.73
CA SER A 193 -4.95 -3.77 13.66
C SER A 193 -6.37 -4.31 13.70
N ALA A 194 -6.67 -5.38 12.97
CA ALA A 194 -7.98 -6.01 12.96
C ALA A 194 -8.36 -6.59 14.34
N GLU A 195 -7.40 -7.25 15.02
CA GLU A 195 -7.60 -7.76 16.39
C GLU A 195 -7.86 -6.64 17.41
N GLN A 196 -7.29 -5.44 17.18
CA GLN A 196 -7.61 -4.26 18.00
C GLN A 196 -8.98 -3.70 17.67
N LYS A 197 -9.34 -3.63 16.37
CA LYS A 197 -10.64 -3.16 15.91
C LYS A 197 -11.80 -3.99 16.48
N LEU A 198 -11.61 -5.32 16.65
CA LEU A 198 -12.60 -6.19 17.32
C LEU A 198 -13.04 -5.69 18.69
N LYS A 199 -12.18 -4.98 19.42
CA LYS A 199 -12.49 -4.46 20.75
C LYS A 199 -13.41 -3.23 20.73
N THR A 200 -13.52 -2.59 19.58
CA THR A 200 -14.26 -1.34 19.36
C THR A 200 -15.32 -1.46 18.27
N ASP A 201 -15.51 -2.66 17.71
CA ASP A 201 -16.55 -2.93 16.70
C ASP A 201 -17.96 -2.64 17.27
N VAL A 202 -18.90 -2.41 16.38
CA VAL A 202 -20.30 -2.14 16.74
C VAL A 202 -20.84 -3.26 17.65
N GLY A 203 -21.44 -2.87 18.77
CA GLY A 203 -21.97 -3.79 19.78
C GLY A 203 -20.98 -4.17 20.90
N GLN A 204 -19.72 -3.74 20.81
CA GLN A 204 -18.75 -3.92 21.90
C GLN A 204 -18.93 -2.87 23.00
N PRO A 205 -18.60 -3.20 24.27
CA PRO A 205 -18.53 -2.21 25.32
C PRO A 205 -17.52 -1.11 24.96
N TYR A 206 -17.88 0.15 25.23
CA TYR A 206 -16.92 1.25 25.03
C TYR A 206 -15.69 1.09 25.93
N ILE A 207 -14.56 1.61 25.46
CA ILE A 207 -13.33 1.70 26.25
C ILE A 207 -13.31 3.08 26.92
N ASP A 208 -13.13 3.14 28.23
CA ASP A 208 -13.03 4.42 28.92
C ASP A 208 -11.76 5.18 28.50
N ILE A 209 -11.93 6.45 28.19
CA ILE A 209 -10.87 7.38 27.80
C ILE A 209 -10.84 8.49 28.85
N VAL A 210 -9.67 8.71 29.45
CA VAL A 210 -9.44 9.82 30.38
C VAL A 210 -8.53 10.85 29.72
N GLN A 211 -9.04 12.05 29.50
CA GLN A 211 -8.30 13.17 28.92
C GLN A 211 -8.51 14.44 29.74
N ASN A 212 -7.56 15.34 29.70
CA ASN A 212 -7.72 16.64 30.37
C ASN A 212 -8.61 17.57 29.53
N ASN A 213 -9.51 18.28 30.21
CA ASN A 213 -10.25 19.39 29.61
C ASN A 213 -9.35 20.62 29.39
N ALA A 214 -9.90 21.69 28.87
CA ALA A 214 -9.19 22.95 28.60
C ALA A 214 -8.54 23.58 29.86
N GLU A 215 -9.11 23.31 31.04
CA GLU A 215 -8.62 23.76 32.35
C GLU A 215 -7.57 22.81 32.96
N GLY A 216 -7.15 21.75 32.22
CA GLY A 216 -6.17 20.78 32.66
C GLY A 216 -6.71 19.74 33.66
N GLN A 217 -8.01 19.63 33.84
CA GLN A 217 -8.64 18.66 34.75
C GLN A 217 -8.99 17.37 34.00
N PRO A 218 -8.75 16.18 34.59
CA PRO A 218 -9.07 14.91 33.96
C PRO A 218 -10.58 14.71 33.85
N VAL A 219 -11.05 14.38 32.66
CA VAL A 219 -12.43 13.99 32.34
C VAL A 219 -12.43 12.58 31.79
N SER A 220 -13.22 11.70 32.35
CA SER A 220 -13.42 10.33 31.89
C SER A 220 -14.66 10.27 30.99
N LEU A 221 -14.55 9.57 29.85
CA LEU A 221 -15.70 9.28 28.99
C LEU A 221 -16.81 8.57 29.78
N LYS A 222 -16.43 7.69 30.72
CA LYS A 222 -17.38 7.05 31.64
C LYS A 222 -18.25 8.05 32.38
N SER A 223 -17.66 9.13 32.87
CA SER A 223 -18.41 10.17 33.61
C SER A 223 -19.47 10.86 32.75
N VAL A 224 -19.27 10.95 31.46
CA VAL A 224 -20.21 11.51 30.47
C VAL A 224 -21.31 10.50 30.15
N ILE A 225 -20.94 9.23 29.91
CA ILE A 225 -21.89 8.16 29.57
C ILE A 225 -22.80 7.80 30.74
N ASP A 226 -22.27 7.74 31.96
CA ASP A 226 -23.05 7.39 33.16
C ASP A 226 -23.97 8.54 33.63
N ASN A 227 -23.89 9.72 33.02
CA ASN A 227 -24.76 10.82 33.36
C ASN A 227 -26.21 10.51 32.89
N PRO A 228 -27.19 10.37 33.81
CA PRO A 228 -28.55 9.97 33.46
C PRO A 228 -29.32 11.00 32.60
N ALA A 229 -28.80 12.22 32.47
CA ALA A 229 -29.35 13.21 31.55
C ALA A 229 -29.01 12.93 30.09
N ASN A 230 -27.96 12.13 29.82
CA ASN A 230 -27.51 11.81 28.48
C ASN A 230 -28.17 10.50 28.01
N LYS A 231 -28.98 10.58 26.96
CA LYS A 231 -29.51 9.37 26.28
C LYS A 231 -28.52 8.75 25.31
N TYR A 232 -27.70 9.56 24.69
CA TYR A 232 -26.69 9.22 23.73
C TYR A 232 -25.45 10.07 23.97
N THR A 233 -24.26 9.51 23.68
CA THR A 233 -22.98 10.23 23.73
C THR A 233 -22.31 10.03 22.39
N LEU A 234 -22.08 11.12 21.66
CA LEU A 234 -21.24 11.13 20.45
C LEU A 234 -19.81 11.42 20.87
N VAL A 235 -18.89 10.57 20.41
CA VAL A 235 -17.44 10.78 20.59
C VAL A 235 -16.84 11.11 19.24
N ASP A 236 -16.29 12.32 19.14
CA ASP A 236 -15.60 12.78 17.94
C ASP A 236 -14.09 12.85 18.19
N PHE A 237 -13.31 12.24 17.29
CA PHE A 237 -11.85 12.28 17.30
C PHE A 237 -11.37 13.26 16.24
N TRP A 238 -10.90 14.41 16.67
CA TRP A 238 -10.45 15.47 15.77
C TRP A 238 -9.02 15.95 16.07
N ALA A 239 -8.43 16.68 15.13
CA ALA A 239 -7.13 17.33 15.33
C ALA A 239 -7.10 18.69 14.61
N SER A 240 -6.34 19.64 15.15
CA SER A 240 -6.22 20.99 14.59
C SER A 240 -5.61 21.04 13.18
N TRP A 241 -4.89 20.00 12.78
CA TRP A 241 -4.32 19.83 11.44
C TRP A 241 -5.21 19.04 10.48
N CYS A 242 -6.32 18.50 10.95
CA CYS A 242 -7.30 17.77 10.14
C CYS A 242 -8.29 18.78 9.53
N GLY A 243 -8.08 19.14 8.26
CA GLY A 243 -8.92 20.12 7.56
C GLY A 243 -10.42 19.80 7.55
N PRO A 244 -10.85 18.58 7.17
CA PRO A 244 -12.25 18.16 7.24
C PRO A 244 -12.82 18.27 8.66
N CYS A 245 -12.08 17.81 9.69
CA CYS A 245 -12.53 17.86 11.07
C CYS A 245 -12.81 19.31 11.54
N MET A 246 -11.96 20.26 11.11
CA MET A 246 -12.14 21.67 11.45
C MET A 246 -13.41 22.28 10.83
N GLY A 247 -13.92 21.70 9.75
CA GLY A 247 -15.19 22.12 9.13
C GLY A 247 -16.43 21.65 9.88
N GLU A 248 -16.30 20.66 10.76
CA GLU A 248 -17.39 20.08 11.56
C GLU A 248 -17.45 20.66 12.98
N VAL A 249 -16.40 21.37 13.42
CA VAL A 249 -16.39 22.05 14.72
C VAL A 249 -17.28 23.29 14.63
N PRO A 250 -18.31 23.45 15.48
CA PRO A 250 -19.24 24.60 15.50
C PRO A 250 -18.55 25.94 15.74
#